data_ab9f7fef7468b6eafba63a9d03dc486f
#
_entry.id   ab9f7fef7468b6eafba63a9d03dc486f
#
_cell.length_a   1.000
_cell.length_b   1.000
_cell.length_c   1.000
_cell.angle_alpha   90.00
_cell.angle_beta   90.00
_cell.angle_gamma   90.00
#
_symmetry.space_group_name_H-M   'P 1'
#
loop_
_entity.id
_entity.type
_entity.pdbx_description
1 polymer ?
#
loop_
_entity_poly.entity_id
_entity_poly.type
_entity_poly.pdbx_seq_one_letter_code
_entity_poly.pdbx_strand_id
1 'polypeptide(L)'
;MSATVLYTPEVLGLAIDLARYPLTDTLPLRSEARSKSCGSTIALGLSLAADGRIGKIGVRSQACAIGQASAAVFANAAVGMQSAEIHAAGRAIAAWLAGEGDIPDWPGLTVIAAARDYPARHGAVMLPWNAAMQVLPSA
;
A
#
# COMPACT_ATOMS: atom_id res chain seq x y z
N MET A 1 21.13 6.56 -13.04
CA MET A 1 20.29 7.00 -11.91
C MET A 1 20.68 6.21 -10.68
N SER A 2 21.02 6.89 -9.64
CA SER A 2 21.46 6.20 -8.43
C SER A 2 20.26 5.79 -7.56
N ALA A 3 20.49 4.80 -6.68
CA ALA A 3 19.48 4.32 -5.74
C ALA A 3 19.00 5.44 -4.79
N THR A 4 19.76 6.52 -4.61
CA THR A 4 19.38 7.63 -3.75
C THR A 4 18.13 8.36 -4.25
N VAL A 5 17.82 8.27 -5.55
CA VAL A 5 16.59 8.85 -6.08
C VAL A 5 15.36 8.09 -5.59
N LEU A 6 15.49 6.78 -5.40
CA LEU A 6 14.41 5.91 -4.92
C LEU A 6 14.25 5.98 -3.41
N TYR A 7 15.34 6.03 -2.67
CA TYR A 7 15.33 5.98 -1.19
C TYR A 7 15.57 7.38 -0.62
N THR A 8 14.57 8.25 -0.80
CA THR A 8 14.64 9.62 -0.29
C THR A 8 14.35 9.65 1.22
N PRO A 9 14.70 10.76 1.91
CA PRO A 9 14.30 10.93 3.31
C PRO A 9 12.79 10.80 3.53
N GLU A 10 11.98 11.25 2.58
CA GLU A 10 10.52 11.13 2.65
C GLU A 10 10.08 9.66 2.60
N VAL A 11 10.69 8.86 1.72
CA VAL A 11 10.42 7.42 1.65
C VAL A 11 10.79 6.74 2.97
N LEU A 12 11.96 7.05 3.52
CA LEU A 12 12.40 6.45 4.77
C LEU A 12 11.52 6.89 5.95
N GLY A 13 11.05 8.14 5.93
CA GLY A 13 10.12 8.65 6.93
C GLY A 13 8.78 7.92 6.89
N LEU A 14 8.27 7.61 5.70
CA LEU A 14 7.04 6.83 5.55
C LEU A 14 7.22 5.43 6.11
N ALA A 15 8.35 4.79 5.85
CA ALA A 15 8.63 3.47 6.40
C ALA A 15 8.60 3.46 7.93
N ILE A 16 9.11 4.52 8.56
CA ILE A 16 9.05 4.67 10.01
C ILE A 16 7.61 4.87 10.48
N ASP A 17 6.80 5.63 9.75
CA ASP A 17 5.40 5.89 10.08
C ASP A 17 4.57 4.60 10.16
N LEU A 18 5.02 3.54 9.52
CA LEU A 18 4.29 2.26 9.53
C LEU A 18 4.11 1.71 10.94
N ALA A 19 4.99 2.04 11.87
CA ALA A 19 4.86 1.62 13.27
C ALA A 19 3.59 2.14 13.95
N ARG A 20 2.91 3.15 13.37
CA ARG A 20 1.65 3.67 13.88
C ARG A 20 0.46 2.73 13.63
N TYR A 21 0.65 1.70 12.84
CA TYR A 21 -0.41 0.78 12.43
C TYR A 21 -0.07 -0.65 12.83
N PRO A 22 -0.01 -0.96 14.14
CA PRO A 22 0.31 -2.33 14.57
C PRO A 22 -0.80 -3.31 14.16
N LEU A 23 -0.38 -4.47 13.69
CA LEU A 23 -1.32 -5.55 13.37
C LEU A 23 -1.74 -6.24 14.67
N THR A 24 -3.01 -6.12 15.02
CA THR A 24 -3.56 -6.69 16.25
C THR A 24 -4.58 -7.78 15.93
N ASP A 25 -4.86 -8.65 16.92
CA ASP A 25 -5.83 -9.74 16.76
C ASP A 25 -7.27 -9.25 16.67
N THR A 26 -7.52 -7.98 16.97
CA THR A 26 -8.87 -7.42 16.96
C THR A 26 -9.37 -7.02 15.57
N LEU A 27 -8.50 -7.06 14.57
CA LEU A 27 -8.86 -6.69 13.20
C LEU A 27 -9.41 -7.92 12.48
N PRO A 28 -10.72 -7.93 12.12
CA PRO A 28 -11.36 -9.15 11.62
C PRO A 28 -11.04 -9.51 10.17
N LEU A 29 -10.74 -8.54 9.33
CA LEU A 29 -10.42 -8.80 7.93
C LEU A 29 -8.90 -8.91 7.79
N ARG A 30 -8.42 -10.10 7.48
CA ARG A 30 -6.98 -10.37 7.43
C ARG A 30 -6.57 -10.96 6.11
N SER A 31 -5.44 -10.49 5.60
CA SER A 31 -4.89 -11.01 4.36
C SER A 31 -3.38 -10.87 4.35
N GLU A 32 -2.77 -11.56 3.39
CA GLU A 32 -1.34 -11.46 3.13
C GLU A 32 -1.13 -11.30 1.64
N ALA A 33 -0.08 -10.58 1.27
CA ALA A 33 0.33 -10.45 -0.10
C ALA A 33 1.86 -10.55 -0.19
N ARG A 34 2.34 -10.95 -1.35
CA ARG A 34 3.76 -11.17 -1.60
C ARG A 34 4.13 -10.60 -2.95
N SER A 35 5.29 -9.94 -3.00
CA SER A 35 5.89 -9.51 -4.24
C SER A 35 6.78 -10.62 -4.78
N LYS A 36 6.47 -11.12 -5.97
CA LYS A 36 7.25 -12.20 -6.59
C LYS A 36 8.65 -11.77 -6.99
N SER A 37 8.81 -10.49 -7.36
CA SER A 37 10.07 -10.00 -7.89
C SER A 37 11.14 -9.75 -6.82
N CYS A 38 10.73 -9.38 -5.60
CA CYS A 38 11.71 -9.05 -4.55
C CYS A 38 11.48 -9.82 -3.25
N GLY A 39 10.47 -10.68 -3.20
CA GLY A 39 10.18 -11.48 -2.01
C GLY A 39 9.60 -10.70 -0.83
N SER A 40 9.29 -9.44 -0.99
CA SER A 40 8.65 -8.64 0.06
C SER A 40 7.27 -9.19 0.37
N THR A 41 6.88 -9.13 1.65
CA THR A 41 5.56 -9.59 2.10
C THR A 41 4.91 -8.56 3.00
N ILE A 42 3.57 -8.60 3.05
CA ILE A 42 2.77 -7.81 3.96
C ILE A 42 1.67 -8.68 4.55
N ALA A 43 1.41 -8.50 5.83
CA ALA A 43 0.19 -8.99 6.47
C ALA A 43 -0.64 -7.77 6.83
N LEU A 44 -1.90 -7.78 6.45
CA LEU A 44 -2.80 -6.63 6.60
C LEU A 44 -4.01 -7.05 7.42
N GLY A 45 -4.41 -6.20 8.35
CA GLY A 45 -5.66 -6.35 9.08
C GLY A 45 -6.50 -5.10 8.91
N LEU A 46 -7.80 -5.27 8.71
CA LEU A 46 -8.74 -4.17 8.54
C LEU A 46 -9.98 -4.41 9.38
N SER A 47 -10.60 -3.33 9.84
CA SER A 47 -11.96 -3.35 10.34
C SER A 47 -12.80 -2.37 9.52
N LEU A 48 -14.11 -2.66 9.41
CA LEU A 48 -15.04 -1.77 8.75
C LEU A 48 -15.93 -1.11 9.79
N ALA A 49 -16.21 0.18 9.59
CA ALA A 49 -17.19 0.89 10.40
C ALA A 49 -18.61 0.45 10.02
N ALA A 50 -19.59 0.90 10.78
CA ALA A 50 -20.99 0.53 10.54
C ALA A 50 -21.49 0.91 9.15
N ASP A 51 -20.92 1.96 8.55
CA ASP A 51 -21.30 2.42 7.21
C ASP A 51 -20.49 1.72 6.10
N GLY A 52 -19.67 0.73 6.43
CA GLY A 52 -18.87 -0.03 5.49
C GLY A 52 -17.52 0.59 5.13
N ARG A 53 -17.21 1.78 5.66
CA ARG A 53 -15.92 2.42 5.41
C ARG A 53 -14.84 1.78 6.28
N ILE A 54 -13.59 1.87 5.82
CA ILE A 54 -12.46 1.35 6.59
C ILE A 54 -12.35 2.12 7.91
N GLY A 55 -12.38 1.40 9.02
CA GLY A 55 -12.29 1.98 10.36
C GLY A 55 -10.89 1.96 10.94
N LYS A 56 -10.26 0.77 10.96
CA LYS A 56 -8.91 0.60 11.50
C LYS A 56 -8.06 -0.24 10.57
N ILE A 57 -6.76 -0.01 10.64
CA ILE A 57 -5.77 -0.70 9.81
C ILE A 57 -4.62 -1.14 10.70
N GLY A 58 -4.15 -2.36 10.47
CA GLY A 58 -2.93 -2.86 11.07
C GLY A 58 -2.06 -3.49 9.99
N VAL A 59 -0.75 -3.36 10.11
CA VAL A 59 0.19 -3.83 9.10
C VAL A 59 1.38 -4.48 9.77
N ARG A 60 1.79 -5.64 9.23
CA ARG A 60 3.09 -6.24 9.51
C ARG A 60 3.77 -6.45 8.17
N SER A 61 4.97 -5.92 8.01
CA SER A 61 5.65 -5.89 6.73
C SER A 61 7.06 -6.46 6.86
N GLN A 62 7.41 -7.36 5.94
CA GLN A 62 8.80 -7.78 5.73
C GLN A 62 9.14 -7.40 4.29
N ALA A 63 9.47 -6.13 4.11
CA ALA A 63 9.61 -5.55 2.79
C ALA A 63 10.79 -4.60 2.72
N CYS A 64 11.20 -4.30 1.49
CA CYS A 64 12.16 -3.24 1.23
C CYS A 64 11.55 -1.89 1.64
N ALA A 65 12.37 -0.84 1.68
CA ALA A 65 11.91 0.48 2.08
C ALA A 65 10.74 0.98 1.22
N ILE A 66 10.71 0.67 -0.07
CA ILE A 66 9.61 1.05 -0.95
C ILE A 66 8.32 0.33 -0.55
N GLY A 67 8.39 -0.96 -0.23
CA GLY A 67 7.20 -1.69 0.22
C GLY A 67 6.68 -1.17 1.55
N GLN A 68 7.56 -0.85 2.48
CA GLN A 68 7.18 -0.26 3.76
C GLN A 68 6.57 1.13 3.58
N ALA A 69 7.17 1.96 2.73
CA ALA A 69 6.65 3.29 2.44
C ALA A 69 5.27 3.20 1.76
N SER A 70 5.11 2.27 0.82
CA SER A 70 3.83 2.06 0.15
C SER A 70 2.74 1.64 1.14
N ALA A 71 3.07 0.76 2.07
CA ALA A 71 2.12 0.36 3.12
C ALA A 71 1.70 1.55 3.98
N ALA A 72 2.64 2.44 4.32
CA ALA A 72 2.32 3.65 5.06
C ALA A 72 1.47 4.62 4.24
N VAL A 73 1.77 4.80 2.96
CA VAL A 73 0.96 5.61 2.04
C VAL A 73 -0.48 5.09 2.01
N PHE A 74 -0.64 3.77 1.90
CA PHE A 74 -1.96 3.15 1.94
C PHE A 74 -2.67 3.45 3.28
N ALA A 75 -2.01 3.13 4.39
CA ALA A 75 -2.62 3.22 5.72
C ALA A 75 -2.99 4.66 6.09
N ASN A 76 -2.15 5.62 5.72
CA ASN A 76 -2.36 7.02 6.07
C ASN A 76 -3.63 7.61 5.43
N ALA A 77 -4.09 7.07 4.31
CA ALA A 77 -5.22 7.63 3.58
C ALA A 77 -6.45 6.70 3.53
N ALA A 78 -6.28 5.41 3.81
CA ALA A 78 -7.37 4.44 3.59
C ALA A 78 -8.48 4.51 4.64
N VAL A 79 -8.20 4.98 5.86
CA VAL A 79 -9.22 5.11 6.89
C VAL A 79 -10.31 6.08 6.41
N GLY A 80 -11.56 5.65 6.49
CA GLY A 80 -12.71 6.43 6.01
C GLY A 80 -13.04 6.21 4.54
N MET A 81 -12.24 5.45 3.80
CA MET A 81 -12.55 5.14 2.41
C MET A 81 -13.49 3.95 2.28
N GLN A 82 -14.24 3.94 1.19
CA GLN A 82 -15.10 2.81 0.84
C GLN A 82 -14.30 1.73 0.11
N SER A 83 -14.78 0.48 0.18
CA SER A 83 -14.15 -0.63 -0.54
C SER A 83 -13.98 -0.36 -2.03
N ALA A 84 -14.98 0.25 -2.66
CA ALA A 84 -14.94 0.60 -4.08
C ALA A 84 -13.78 1.54 -4.41
N GLU A 85 -13.50 2.50 -3.52
CA GLU A 85 -12.39 3.44 -3.70
C GLU A 85 -11.04 2.73 -3.63
N ILE A 86 -10.91 1.75 -2.73
CA ILE A 86 -9.67 0.96 -2.61
C ILE A 86 -9.44 0.12 -3.87
N HIS A 87 -10.50 -0.57 -4.35
CA HIS A 87 -10.38 -1.37 -5.58
C HIS A 87 -10.03 -0.49 -6.78
N ALA A 88 -10.67 0.65 -6.92
CA ALA A 88 -10.41 1.57 -8.02
C ALA A 88 -8.97 2.10 -7.96
N ALA A 89 -8.50 2.47 -6.77
CA ALA A 89 -7.13 2.96 -6.58
C ALA A 89 -6.10 1.87 -6.92
N GLY A 90 -6.34 0.64 -6.46
CA GLY A 90 -5.42 -0.46 -6.76
C GLY A 90 -5.28 -0.69 -8.26
N ARG A 91 -6.39 -0.69 -8.99
CA ARG A 91 -6.35 -0.84 -10.45
C ARG A 91 -5.64 0.33 -11.12
N ALA A 92 -5.89 1.55 -10.66
CA ALA A 92 -5.27 2.74 -11.24
C ALA A 92 -3.76 2.78 -10.99
N ILE A 93 -3.31 2.39 -9.79
CA ILE A 93 -1.89 2.33 -9.47
C ILE A 93 -1.20 1.27 -10.31
N ALA A 94 -1.81 0.09 -10.47
CA ALA A 94 -1.25 -0.96 -11.30
C ALA A 94 -1.10 -0.50 -12.77
N ALA A 95 -2.08 0.20 -13.30
CA ALA A 95 -2.02 0.74 -14.66
C ALA A 95 -0.91 1.78 -14.79
N TRP A 96 -0.81 2.69 -13.82
CA TRP A 96 0.24 3.69 -13.82
C TRP A 96 1.65 3.07 -13.78
N LEU A 97 1.84 2.06 -12.95
CA LEU A 97 3.12 1.34 -12.88
C LEU A 97 3.44 0.65 -14.21
N ALA A 98 2.43 0.17 -14.92
CA ALA A 98 2.60 -0.44 -16.23
C ALA A 98 2.85 0.57 -17.36
N GLY A 99 2.88 1.86 -17.04
CA GLY A 99 3.10 2.91 -18.03
C GLY A 99 1.83 3.41 -18.69
N GLU A 100 0.67 3.07 -18.14
CA GLU A 100 -0.63 3.43 -18.69
C GLU A 100 -1.28 4.50 -17.83
N GLY A 101 -1.17 5.74 -18.25
CA GLY A 101 -1.80 6.85 -17.59
C GLY A 101 -0.91 7.53 -16.55
N ASP A 102 -1.49 8.54 -15.92
CA ASP A 102 -0.81 9.36 -14.95
C ASP A 102 -0.88 8.75 -13.55
N ILE A 103 -0.04 9.28 -12.64
CA ILE A 103 -0.07 8.84 -11.24
C ILE A 103 -1.46 9.13 -10.65
N PRO A 104 -2.06 8.13 -9.98
CA PRO A 104 -3.36 8.35 -9.35
C PRO A 104 -3.32 9.34 -8.19
N ASP A 105 -4.48 9.86 -7.84
CA ASP A 105 -4.68 10.92 -6.86
C ASP A 105 -4.70 10.41 -5.42
N TRP A 106 -3.95 9.36 -5.12
CA TRP A 106 -3.87 8.84 -3.75
C TRP A 106 -2.92 9.71 -2.94
N PRO A 107 -3.34 10.22 -1.77
CA PRO A 107 -2.48 11.08 -0.95
C PRO A 107 -1.16 10.42 -0.59
N GLY A 108 -0.07 11.12 -0.81
CA GLY A 108 1.27 10.64 -0.49
C GLY A 108 1.91 9.75 -1.54
N LEU A 109 1.17 9.30 -2.55
CA LEU A 109 1.70 8.39 -3.56
C LEU A 109 2.87 9.00 -4.34
N THR A 110 2.87 10.32 -4.52
CA THR A 110 3.95 11.02 -5.23
C THR A 110 5.31 10.84 -4.56
N VAL A 111 5.34 10.56 -3.26
CA VAL A 111 6.61 10.34 -2.55
C VAL A 111 7.33 9.11 -3.09
N ILE A 112 6.59 8.10 -3.55
CA ILE A 112 7.18 6.88 -4.09
C ILE A 112 7.06 6.82 -5.62
N ALA A 113 6.81 7.95 -6.27
CA ALA A 113 6.58 7.98 -7.72
C ALA A 113 7.79 7.48 -8.53
N ALA A 114 9.00 7.66 -8.04
CA ALA A 114 10.21 7.19 -8.71
C ALA A 114 10.24 5.66 -8.87
N ALA A 115 9.49 4.92 -8.04
CA ALA A 115 9.44 3.46 -8.13
C ALA A 115 8.88 2.97 -9.46
N ARG A 116 8.11 3.81 -10.17
CA ARG A 116 7.60 3.45 -11.50
C ARG A 116 8.72 3.06 -12.46
N ASP A 117 9.89 3.70 -12.35
CA ASP A 117 11.04 3.44 -13.23
C ASP A 117 11.84 2.21 -12.81
N TYR A 118 11.42 1.52 -11.74
CA TYR A 118 12.10 0.34 -11.21
C TYR A 118 11.14 -0.84 -11.21
N PRO A 119 10.99 -1.56 -12.34
CA PRO A 119 10.00 -2.65 -12.44
C PRO A 119 10.10 -3.70 -11.34
N ALA A 120 11.30 -3.98 -10.84
CA ALA A 120 11.50 -4.93 -9.74
C ALA A 120 10.82 -4.48 -8.43
N ARG A 121 10.45 -3.20 -8.30
CA ARG A 121 9.79 -2.65 -7.12
C ARG A 121 8.28 -2.50 -7.28
N HIS A 122 7.74 -2.74 -8.48
CA HIS A 122 6.31 -2.57 -8.74
C HIS A 122 5.46 -3.47 -7.84
N GLY A 123 5.88 -4.72 -7.64
CA GLY A 123 5.19 -5.62 -6.73
C GLY A 123 5.17 -5.13 -5.30
N ALA A 124 6.27 -4.53 -4.84
CA ALA A 124 6.33 -3.96 -3.49
C ALA A 124 5.38 -2.77 -3.33
N VAL A 125 5.28 -1.92 -4.34
CA VAL A 125 4.33 -0.80 -4.32
C VAL A 125 2.90 -1.31 -4.19
N MET A 126 2.54 -2.40 -4.87
CA MET A 126 1.18 -2.94 -4.90
C MET A 126 0.78 -3.74 -3.67
N LEU A 127 1.72 -4.09 -2.79
CA LEU A 127 1.44 -4.98 -1.67
C LEU A 127 0.22 -4.60 -0.84
N PRO A 128 0.08 -3.36 -0.35
CA PRO A 128 -1.06 -3.05 0.52
C PRO A 128 -2.39 -3.08 -0.23
N TRP A 129 -2.44 -2.61 -1.47
CA TRP A 129 -3.67 -2.66 -2.26
C TRP A 129 -4.05 -4.10 -2.61
N ASN A 130 -3.07 -4.92 -3.00
CA ASN A 130 -3.33 -6.33 -3.31
C ASN A 130 -3.88 -7.06 -2.08
N ALA A 131 -3.30 -6.83 -0.90
CA ALA A 131 -3.78 -7.44 0.33
C ALA A 131 -5.20 -6.95 0.67
N ALA A 132 -5.45 -5.66 0.57
CA ALA A 132 -6.77 -5.10 0.88
C ALA A 132 -7.85 -5.61 -0.07
N MET A 133 -7.54 -5.69 -1.36
CA MET A 133 -8.50 -6.15 -2.37
C MET A 133 -8.91 -7.61 -2.18
N GLN A 134 -8.10 -8.43 -1.50
CA GLN A 134 -8.45 -9.80 -1.21
C GLN A 134 -9.59 -9.94 -0.22
N VAL A 135 -9.72 -8.99 0.71
CA VAL A 135 -10.67 -9.10 1.84
C VAL A 135 -11.77 -8.07 1.80
N LEU A 136 -11.65 -7.02 0.99
CA LEU A 136 -12.70 -6.02 0.87
C LEU A 136 -13.72 -6.45 -0.18
N PRO A 137 -15.03 -6.18 0.07
CA PRO A 137 -16.04 -6.48 -0.95
C PRO A 137 -15.71 -5.82 -2.28
N SER A 138 -15.94 -6.52 -3.37
CA SER A 138 -15.81 -5.94 -4.71
C SER A 138 -16.89 -4.90 -4.90
N ALA A 139 -16.54 -3.82 -5.58
CA ALA A 139 -17.47 -2.70 -5.81
C ALA A 139 -18.66 -3.10 -6.64
#